data_4e85fbff3104df9264caee221815b309
#
_entry.id   4e85fbff3104df9264caee221815b309
#
_cell.length_a   1.000
_cell.length_b   1.000
_cell.length_c   1.000
_cell.angle_alpha   90.00
_cell.angle_beta   90.00
_cell.angle_gamma   90.00
#
_symmetry.space_group_name_H-M   'P 1'
#
loop_
_entity.id
_entity.type
_entity.pdbx_description
1 polymer ?
#
loop_
_entity_poly.entity_id
_entity_poly.type
_entity_poly.pdbx_seq_one_letter_code
_entity_poly.pdbx_strand_id
1 'polypeptide(L)'
;MREAIFQKIKEQMAENLYLGASLSLYADGAWQDSYFGQTQEGQPTRAGLLYDLASVSKVVGVGTVLIFLLQAGKIELDATLKSYYPAVADETLTIRQLVTHTSGIDPYIPHRDELDEAGLREAINQIKVTDQKDFRYTDINLILLGFMLEEIYGQSLDQIFQQ
;
A
#
# COMPACT_ATOMS: atom_id res chain seq x y z
N MET A 1 -16.65 -23.39 -5.74
CA MET A 1 -15.82 -22.16 -5.63
C MET A 1 -14.32 -22.47 -5.74
N ARG A 2 -13.76 -23.36 -4.94
CA ARG A 2 -12.33 -23.73 -4.94
C ARG A 2 -11.82 -24.19 -6.32
N GLU A 3 -12.52 -25.13 -6.97
CA GLU A 3 -12.17 -25.63 -8.31
C GLU A 3 -12.11 -24.50 -9.36
N ALA A 4 -13.03 -23.56 -9.31
CA ALA A 4 -13.03 -22.44 -10.25
C ALA A 4 -11.80 -21.52 -10.07
N ILE A 5 -11.37 -21.30 -8.82
CA ILE A 5 -10.13 -20.54 -8.52
C ILE A 5 -8.91 -21.30 -9.04
N PHE A 6 -8.82 -22.61 -8.79
CA PHE A 6 -7.73 -23.45 -9.26
C PHE A 6 -7.64 -23.49 -10.78
N GLN A 7 -8.80 -23.62 -11.43
CA GLN A 7 -8.87 -23.59 -12.89
C GLN A 7 -8.39 -22.25 -13.43
N LYS A 8 -8.81 -21.13 -12.83
CA LYS A 8 -8.39 -19.79 -13.24
C LYS A 8 -6.89 -19.57 -13.09
N ILE A 9 -6.29 -20.04 -11.99
CA ILE A 9 -4.84 -19.99 -11.77
C ILE A 9 -4.11 -20.77 -12.89
N LYS A 10 -4.56 -21.97 -13.22
CA LYS A 10 -3.96 -22.80 -14.28
C LYS A 10 -4.07 -22.15 -15.66
N GLU A 11 -5.21 -21.56 -15.98
CA GLU A 11 -5.43 -20.82 -17.23
C GLU A 11 -4.44 -19.65 -17.36
N GLN A 12 -4.33 -18.81 -16.31
CA GLN A 12 -3.42 -17.68 -16.31
C GLN A 12 -1.94 -18.08 -16.41
N MET A 13 -1.56 -19.22 -15.79
CA MET A 13 -0.23 -19.78 -15.95
C MET A 13 0.01 -20.28 -17.37
N ALA A 14 -0.99 -20.92 -18.01
CA ALA A 14 -0.91 -21.35 -19.40
C ALA A 14 -0.79 -20.16 -20.38
N GLU A 15 -1.34 -19.01 -20.02
CA GLU A 15 -1.19 -17.72 -20.72
C GLU A 15 0.15 -17.02 -20.42
N ASN A 16 1.03 -17.62 -19.61
CA ASN A 16 2.32 -17.08 -19.17
C ASN A 16 2.21 -15.73 -18.41
N LEU A 17 1.11 -15.47 -17.69
CA LEU A 17 0.97 -14.27 -16.89
C LEU A 17 1.86 -14.30 -15.64
N TYR A 18 2.12 -15.49 -15.10
CA TYR A 18 3.07 -15.75 -14.02
C TYR A 18 3.50 -17.23 -14.03
N LEU A 19 4.66 -17.53 -13.42
CA LEU A 19 5.26 -18.87 -13.44
C LEU A 19 4.71 -19.81 -12.36
N GLY A 20 4.27 -19.25 -11.25
CA GLY A 20 3.75 -20.00 -10.12
C GLY A 20 2.96 -19.14 -9.16
N ALA A 21 2.19 -19.78 -8.29
CA ALA A 21 1.36 -19.12 -7.30
C ALA A 21 1.24 -19.96 -6.02
N SER A 22 1.17 -19.28 -4.88
CA SER A 22 0.72 -19.84 -3.61
C SER A 22 -0.66 -19.28 -3.28
N LEU A 23 -1.57 -20.14 -2.89
CA LEU A 23 -2.94 -19.79 -2.53
C LEU A 23 -3.26 -20.34 -1.14
N SER A 24 -3.79 -19.50 -0.28
CA SER A 24 -4.34 -19.89 1.02
C SER A 24 -5.83 -19.53 1.06
N LEU A 25 -6.68 -20.51 1.30
CA LEU A 25 -8.13 -20.33 1.39
C LEU A 25 -8.59 -20.73 2.79
N TYR A 26 -9.41 -19.87 3.40
CA TYR A 26 -10.13 -20.21 4.61
C TYR A 26 -11.52 -20.72 4.26
N ALA A 27 -11.80 -21.98 4.56
CA ALA A 27 -13.08 -22.61 4.33
C ALA A 27 -13.34 -23.66 5.41
N ASP A 28 -14.60 -23.80 5.80
CA ASP A 28 -15.06 -24.81 6.79
C ASP A 28 -14.27 -24.77 8.12
N GLY A 29 -13.89 -23.55 8.55
CA GLY A 29 -13.16 -23.34 9.81
C GLY A 29 -11.66 -23.62 9.75
N ALA A 30 -11.10 -23.90 8.57
CA ALA A 30 -9.68 -24.21 8.41
C ALA A 30 -9.02 -23.49 7.21
N TRP A 31 -7.73 -23.22 7.34
CA TRP A 31 -6.90 -22.78 6.23
C TRP A 31 -6.45 -23.95 5.37
N GLN A 32 -6.49 -23.79 4.06
CA GLN A 32 -6.06 -24.77 3.07
C GLN A 32 -5.10 -24.13 2.09
N ASP A 33 -3.84 -24.57 2.12
CA ASP A 33 -2.79 -24.06 1.24
C ASP A 33 -2.70 -24.91 -0.03
N SER A 34 -2.40 -24.24 -1.14
CA SER A 34 -2.19 -24.87 -2.45
C SER A 34 -1.07 -24.14 -3.20
N TYR A 35 -0.24 -24.90 -3.91
CA TYR A 35 0.94 -24.41 -4.60
C TYR A 35 0.88 -24.84 -6.06
N PHE A 36 1.16 -23.89 -6.97
CA PHE A 36 1.06 -24.10 -8.42
C PHE A 36 2.33 -23.64 -9.10
N GLY A 37 2.78 -24.40 -10.12
CA GLY A 37 3.88 -24.01 -10.99
C GLY A 37 5.24 -23.99 -10.31
N GLN A 38 6.06 -23.00 -10.68
CA GLN A 38 7.47 -22.94 -10.31
C GLN A 38 7.95 -21.51 -10.08
N THR A 39 9.12 -21.35 -9.43
CA THR A 39 9.85 -20.09 -9.31
C THR A 39 10.56 -19.72 -10.61
N GLN A 40 11.19 -18.55 -10.67
CA GLN A 40 12.04 -18.15 -11.79
C GLN A 40 13.20 -19.13 -12.04
N GLU A 41 13.74 -19.72 -10.97
CA GLU A 41 14.83 -20.70 -11.05
C GLU A 41 14.34 -22.11 -11.44
N GLY A 42 13.05 -22.26 -11.76
CA GLY A 42 12.47 -23.55 -12.15
C GLY A 42 12.22 -24.51 -10.99
N GLN A 43 12.31 -24.05 -9.75
CA GLN A 43 11.99 -24.87 -8.57
C GLN A 43 10.48 -24.92 -8.34
N PRO A 44 9.90 -26.05 -7.94
CA PRO A 44 8.47 -26.10 -7.63
C PRO A 44 8.04 -25.08 -6.59
N THR A 45 6.91 -24.43 -6.83
CA THR A 45 6.27 -23.57 -5.81
C THR A 45 5.86 -24.42 -4.60
N ARG A 46 6.21 -23.98 -3.40
CA ARG A 46 6.03 -24.75 -2.16
C ARG A 46 5.84 -23.84 -0.95
N ALA A 47 5.48 -24.41 0.19
CA ALA A 47 5.48 -23.72 1.47
C ALA A 47 6.85 -23.10 1.79
N GLY A 48 6.82 -21.96 2.49
CA GLY A 48 8.02 -21.26 2.94
C GLY A 48 8.73 -20.42 1.88
N LEU A 49 8.17 -20.26 0.67
CA LEU A 49 8.65 -19.26 -0.28
C LEU A 49 8.34 -17.86 0.23
N LEU A 50 9.32 -16.97 0.11
CA LEU A 50 9.13 -15.55 0.39
C LEU A 50 8.71 -14.85 -0.89
N TYR A 51 7.68 -14.02 -0.77
CA TYR A 51 7.15 -13.19 -1.85
C TYR A 51 7.36 -11.73 -1.52
N ASP A 52 7.75 -10.95 -2.52
CA ASP A 52 7.65 -9.50 -2.42
C ASP A 52 6.16 -9.12 -2.34
N LEU A 53 5.79 -8.48 -1.25
CA LEU A 53 4.41 -8.04 -1.03
C LEU A 53 4.02 -6.87 -1.95
N ALA A 54 5.01 -6.20 -2.55
CA ALA A 54 4.77 -5.03 -3.38
C ALA A 54 3.76 -4.06 -2.70
N SER A 55 2.71 -3.65 -3.42
CA SER A 55 1.71 -2.72 -2.87
C SER A 55 0.81 -3.28 -1.76
N VAL A 56 0.84 -4.58 -1.49
CA VAL A 56 0.16 -5.14 -0.29
C VAL A 56 0.80 -4.59 0.99
N SER A 57 2.09 -4.24 0.96
CA SER A 57 2.79 -3.60 2.08
C SER A 57 2.14 -2.27 2.53
N LYS A 58 1.48 -1.55 1.62
CA LYS A 58 0.73 -0.32 1.96
C LYS A 58 -0.42 -0.62 2.94
N VAL A 59 -1.12 -1.72 2.73
CA VAL A 59 -2.26 -2.13 3.56
C VAL A 59 -1.77 -2.76 4.86
N VAL A 60 -0.81 -3.70 4.76
CA VAL A 60 -0.27 -4.43 5.92
C VAL A 60 0.51 -3.50 6.84
N GLY A 61 1.27 -2.54 6.30
CA GLY A 61 2.01 -1.55 7.07
C GLY A 61 1.14 -0.35 7.44
N VAL A 62 1.15 0.68 6.59
CA VAL A 62 0.49 1.98 6.86
C VAL A 62 -0.99 1.81 7.19
N GLY A 63 -1.73 0.99 6.40
CA GLY A 63 -3.16 0.79 6.63
C GLY A 63 -3.49 0.20 8.00
N THR A 64 -2.71 -0.79 8.46
CA THR A 64 -2.91 -1.41 9.78
C THR A 64 -2.68 -0.41 10.91
N VAL A 65 -1.61 0.38 10.84
CA VAL A 65 -1.31 1.40 11.86
C VAL A 65 -2.40 2.47 11.91
N LEU A 66 -2.91 2.89 10.74
CA LEU A 66 -4.04 3.83 10.67
C LEU A 66 -5.30 3.28 11.36
N ILE A 67 -5.62 1.99 11.18
CA ILE A 67 -6.75 1.34 11.85
C ILE A 67 -6.60 1.45 13.37
N PHE A 68 -5.41 1.15 13.91
CA PHE A 68 -5.17 1.27 15.35
C PHE A 68 -5.28 2.71 15.86
N LEU A 69 -4.75 3.69 15.11
CA LEU A 69 -4.88 5.10 15.48
C LEU A 69 -6.33 5.58 15.46
N LEU A 70 -7.12 5.15 14.46
CA LEU A 70 -8.56 5.43 14.37
C LEU A 70 -9.33 4.81 15.53
N GLN A 71 -9.09 3.53 15.86
CA GLN A 71 -9.71 2.85 16.99
C GLN A 71 -9.37 3.50 18.32
N ALA A 72 -8.15 4.02 18.46
CA ALA A 72 -7.70 4.73 19.65
C ALA A 72 -8.19 6.20 19.71
N GLY A 73 -8.92 6.68 18.69
CA GLY A 73 -9.37 8.06 18.61
C GLY A 73 -8.24 9.10 18.48
N LYS A 74 -7.06 8.66 18.01
CA LYS A 74 -5.88 9.54 17.85
C LYS A 74 -5.87 10.30 16.54
N ILE A 75 -6.58 9.79 15.54
CA ILE A 75 -6.80 10.44 14.25
C ILE A 75 -8.27 10.30 13.85
N GLU A 76 -8.71 11.18 12.95
CA GLU A 76 -10.04 11.17 12.36
C GLU A 76 -9.94 11.12 10.83
N LEU A 77 -10.76 10.30 10.17
CA LEU A 77 -10.71 10.12 8.72
C LEU A 77 -10.97 11.42 7.95
N ASP A 78 -11.86 12.26 8.45
CA ASP A 78 -12.27 13.50 7.78
C ASP A 78 -11.47 14.72 8.23
N ALA A 79 -10.51 14.55 9.15
CA ALA A 79 -9.54 15.58 9.46
C ALA A 79 -8.54 15.75 8.30
N THR A 80 -8.00 16.97 8.19
CA THR A 80 -6.98 17.26 7.17
C THR A 80 -5.65 16.61 7.52
N LEU A 81 -4.91 16.17 6.51
CA LEU A 81 -3.55 15.64 6.68
C LEU A 81 -2.67 16.64 7.43
N LYS A 82 -2.80 17.93 7.11
CA LYS A 82 -2.03 19.02 7.72
C LYS A 82 -2.18 19.10 9.24
N SER A 83 -3.32 18.66 9.79
CA SER A 83 -3.54 18.63 11.24
C SER A 83 -2.61 17.67 11.98
N TYR A 84 -2.09 16.64 11.28
CA TYR A 84 -1.19 15.62 11.84
C TYR A 84 0.20 15.67 11.22
N TYR A 85 0.34 16.26 10.04
CA TYR A 85 1.60 16.40 9.29
C TYR A 85 1.71 17.83 8.72
N PRO A 86 2.22 18.81 9.52
CA PRO A 86 2.24 20.22 9.13
C PRO A 86 3.09 20.55 7.89
N ALA A 87 4.04 19.68 7.54
CA ALA A 87 4.94 19.91 6.41
C ALA A 87 4.25 19.85 5.03
N VAL A 88 3.07 19.22 4.91
CA VAL A 88 2.32 19.22 3.65
C VAL A 88 1.78 20.61 3.33
N ALA A 89 1.94 21.03 2.06
CA ALA A 89 1.50 22.37 1.62
C ALA A 89 -0.03 22.47 1.50
N ASP A 90 -0.69 21.44 0.96
CA ASP A 90 -2.13 21.43 0.77
C ASP A 90 -2.88 21.34 2.10
N GLU A 91 -3.84 22.25 2.31
CA GLU A 91 -4.62 22.36 3.54
C GLU A 91 -5.95 21.60 3.50
N THR A 92 -6.30 21.02 2.36
CA THR A 92 -7.61 20.44 2.11
C THR A 92 -7.61 18.91 2.05
N LEU A 93 -6.45 18.30 1.85
CA LEU A 93 -6.30 16.82 1.81
C LEU A 93 -6.76 16.21 3.13
N THR A 94 -7.72 15.27 3.06
CA THR A 94 -8.16 14.50 4.23
C THR A 94 -7.53 13.12 4.27
N ILE A 95 -7.45 12.55 5.46
CA ILE A 95 -7.00 11.16 5.66
C ILE A 95 -7.86 10.20 4.83
N ARG A 96 -9.18 10.40 4.81
CA ARG A 96 -10.12 9.61 4.01
C ARG A 96 -9.76 9.62 2.53
N GLN A 97 -9.54 10.79 1.96
CA GLN A 97 -9.19 10.92 0.54
C GLN A 97 -7.90 10.20 0.18
N LEU A 98 -6.92 10.21 1.07
CA LEU A 98 -5.65 9.51 0.86
C LEU A 98 -5.83 7.98 0.91
N VAL A 99 -6.48 7.43 1.94
CA VAL A 99 -6.67 5.97 2.06
C VAL A 99 -7.59 5.39 0.99
N THR A 100 -8.50 6.20 0.43
CA THR A 100 -9.43 5.76 -0.64
C THR A 100 -8.95 6.11 -2.03
N HIS A 101 -7.77 6.71 -2.19
CA HIS A 101 -7.24 7.18 -3.47
C HIS A 101 -8.17 8.14 -4.22
N THR A 102 -8.86 9.02 -3.48
CA THR A 102 -9.76 10.06 -4.02
C THR A 102 -9.23 11.46 -3.72
N SER A 103 -7.94 11.60 -3.52
CA SER A 103 -7.29 12.85 -3.09
C SER A 103 -7.23 13.93 -4.17
N GLY A 104 -7.28 13.56 -5.45
CA GLY A 104 -7.03 14.48 -6.55
C GLY A 104 -5.55 14.83 -6.74
N ILE A 105 -4.64 14.10 -6.11
CA ILE A 105 -3.21 14.32 -6.27
C ILE A 105 -2.80 14.06 -7.73
N ASP A 106 -2.07 15.03 -8.31
CA ASP A 106 -1.32 14.83 -9.54
C ASP A 106 0.05 14.23 -9.18
N PRO A 107 0.31 12.94 -9.51
CA PRO A 107 1.53 12.26 -9.05
C PRO A 107 2.79 12.66 -9.83
N TYR A 108 2.70 13.62 -10.74
CA TYR A 108 3.84 14.04 -11.52
C TYR A 108 4.80 14.91 -10.70
N ILE A 109 6.03 14.46 -10.55
CA ILE A 109 7.14 15.21 -9.94
C ILE A 109 8.21 15.41 -11.02
N PRO A 110 8.48 16.66 -11.44
CA PRO A 110 9.53 16.95 -12.43
C PRO A 110 10.89 16.48 -11.93
N HIS A 111 11.70 15.90 -12.81
CA HIS A 111 13.09 15.48 -12.53
C HIS A 111 13.25 14.60 -11.26
N ARG A 112 12.24 13.83 -10.96
CA ARG A 112 12.16 12.99 -9.74
C ARG A 112 13.41 12.10 -9.54
N ASP A 113 13.98 11.59 -10.63
CA ASP A 113 15.11 10.67 -10.60
C ASP A 113 16.45 11.38 -10.33
N GLU A 114 16.46 12.72 -10.33
CA GLU A 114 17.62 13.58 -10.02
C GLU A 114 17.59 14.08 -8.56
N LEU A 115 16.47 13.87 -7.85
CA LEU A 115 16.28 14.31 -6.47
C LEU A 115 16.90 13.30 -5.48
N ASP A 116 17.56 13.83 -4.47
CA ASP A 116 17.89 13.03 -3.29
C ASP A 116 16.65 12.80 -2.39
N GLU A 117 16.81 12.07 -1.31
CA GLU A 117 15.72 11.75 -0.39
C GLU A 117 15.03 13.00 0.15
N ALA A 118 15.78 14.00 0.57
CA ALA A 118 15.23 15.25 1.12
C ALA A 118 14.48 16.05 0.05
N GLY A 119 15.05 16.18 -1.13
CA GLY A 119 14.43 16.85 -2.27
C GLY A 119 13.16 16.15 -2.74
N LEU A 120 13.14 14.81 -2.74
CA LEU A 120 11.95 14.03 -3.10
C LEU A 120 10.85 14.19 -2.02
N ARG A 121 11.20 14.13 -0.73
CA ARG A 121 10.26 14.38 0.36
C ARG A 121 9.64 15.77 0.25
N GLU A 122 10.45 16.80 -0.01
CA GLU A 122 9.96 18.17 -0.20
C GLU A 122 9.05 18.29 -1.42
N ALA A 123 9.42 17.69 -2.56
CA ALA A 123 8.58 17.69 -3.76
C ALA A 123 7.22 16.99 -3.50
N ILE A 124 7.19 15.94 -2.69
CA ILE A 124 5.95 15.27 -2.28
C ILE A 124 5.12 16.17 -1.35
N ASN A 125 5.75 16.90 -0.42
CA ASN A 125 5.06 17.84 0.44
C ASN A 125 4.40 18.99 -0.31
N GLN A 126 5.01 19.39 -1.45
CA GLN A 126 4.51 20.45 -2.34
C GLN A 126 3.64 19.92 -3.49
N ILE A 127 3.22 18.65 -3.42
CA ILE A 127 2.49 18.01 -4.51
C ILE A 127 1.21 18.76 -4.89
N LYS A 128 0.95 18.86 -6.18
CA LYS A 128 -0.25 19.52 -6.69
C LYS A 128 -1.49 18.66 -6.43
N VAL A 129 -2.51 19.28 -5.86
CA VAL A 129 -3.84 18.70 -5.65
C VAL A 129 -4.83 19.38 -6.60
N THR A 130 -5.68 18.59 -7.24
CA THR A 130 -6.72 19.05 -8.17
C THR A 130 -8.13 18.82 -7.58
N ASP A 131 -9.13 19.43 -8.20
CA ASP A 131 -10.55 19.23 -7.81
C ASP A 131 -11.13 17.88 -8.27
N GLN A 132 -10.38 17.09 -9.06
CA GLN A 132 -10.79 15.76 -9.49
C GLN A 132 -10.65 14.78 -8.32
N LYS A 133 -11.76 14.43 -7.69
CA LYS A 133 -11.81 13.53 -6.52
C LYS A 133 -12.27 12.10 -6.88
N ASP A 134 -12.23 11.74 -8.17
CA ASP A 134 -12.45 10.38 -8.61
C ASP A 134 -11.33 9.45 -8.16
N PHE A 135 -11.63 8.15 -8.09
CA PHE A 135 -10.62 7.15 -7.75
C PHE A 135 -9.45 7.16 -8.74
N ARG A 136 -8.27 7.47 -8.23
CA ARG A 136 -7.01 7.39 -8.97
C ARG A 136 -5.92 6.82 -8.07
N TYR A 137 -5.54 5.59 -8.32
CA TYR A 137 -4.46 4.95 -7.57
C TYR A 137 -3.14 5.68 -7.79
N THR A 138 -2.49 6.10 -6.72
CA THR A 138 -1.12 6.63 -6.71
C THR A 138 -0.41 6.29 -5.40
N ASP A 139 0.88 5.99 -5.49
CA ASP A 139 1.72 5.68 -4.32
C ASP A 139 1.84 6.87 -3.36
N ILE A 140 1.80 8.10 -3.88
CA ILE A 140 1.95 9.34 -3.10
C ILE A 140 0.93 9.43 -1.98
N ASN A 141 -0.29 8.95 -2.18
CA ASN A 141 -1.31 8.92 -1.12
C ASN A 141 -0.81 8.21 0.14
N LEU A 142 -0.27 7.02 -0.02
CA LEU A 142 0.20 6.21 1.11
C LEU A 142 1.59 6.64 1.60
N ILE A 143 2.41 7.25 0.75
CA ILE A 143 3.68 7.86 1.16
C ILE A 143 3.41 9.04 2.11
N LEU A 144 2.48 9.94 1.79
CA LEU A 144 2.09 11.05 2.66
C LEU A 144 1.52 10.56 3.99
N LEU A 145 0.72 9.50 3.98
CA LEU A 145 0.26 8.87 5.22
C LEU A 145 1.42 8.24 6.01
N GLY A 146 2.41 7.67 5.33
CA GLY A 146 3.63 7.20 5.97
C GLY A 146 4.39 8.33 6.68
N PHE A 147 4.58 9.46 6.02
CA PHE A 147 5.22 10.64 6.63
C PHE A 147 4.42 11.15 7.84
N MET A 148 3.10 11.14 7.76
CA MET A 148 2.24 11.46 8.89
C MET A 148 2.45 10.51 10.07
N LEU A 149 2.58 9.20 9.82
CA LEU A 149 2.84 8.23 10.88
C LEU A 149 4.21 8.48 11.54
N GLU A 150 5.24 8.76 10.74
CA GLU A 150 6.57 9.13 11.27
C GLU A 150 6.51 10.37 12.17
N GLU A 151 5.73 11.38 11.78
CA GLU A 151 5.51 12.59 12.58
C GLU A 151 4.79 12.29 13.90
N ILE A 152 3.71 11.49 13.85
CA ILE A 152 2.91 11.14 15.05
C ILE A 152 3.73 10.33 16.06
N TYR A 153 4.54 9.38 15.57
CA TYR A 153 5.30 8.47 16.44
C TYR A 153 6.70 8.98 16.77
N GLY A 154 7.25 9.93 16.01
CA GLY A 154 8.64 10.37 16.13
C GLY A 154 9.66 9.27 15.82
N GLN A 155 9.29 8.31 14.97
CA GLN A 155 10.07 7.11 14.62
C GLN A 155 9.95 6.84 13.11
N SER A 156 10.92 6.11 12.54
CA SER A 156 10.85 5.65 11.15
C SER A 156 9.78 4.55 10.97
N LEU A 157 9.24 4.41 9.75
CA LEU A 157 8.19 3.43 9.45
C LEU A 157 8.57 2.00 9.80
N ASP A 158 9.82 1.59 9.57
CA ASP A 158 10.30 0.26 9.92
C ASP A 158 10.23 -0.01 11.42
N GLN A 159 10.53 0.99 12.26
CA GLN A 159 10.41 0.90 13.73
C GLN A 159 8.94 0.85 14.16
N ILE A 160 8.08 1.62 13.52
CA ILE A 160 6.64 1.64 13.81
C ILE A 160 6.01 0.27 13.50
N PHE A 161 6.40 -0.37 12.39
CA PHE A 161 5.83 -1.66 11.96
C PHE A 161 6.33 -2.87 12.78
N GLN A 162 7.33 -2.69 13.64
CA GLN A 162 7.84 -3.74 14.54
C GLN A 162 7.14 -3.76 15.91
N GLN A 163 6.24 -2.81 16.20
CA GLN A 163 5.48 -2.71 17.45
C GLN A 163 4.17 -3.49 17.40
#